data_9c5f6820997ff27371b3b57ba50e6eb1
#
_entry.id   9c5f6820997ff27371b3b57ba50e6eb1
#
_cell.length_a   1.000
_cell.length_b   1.000
_cell.length_c   1.000
_cell.angle_alpha   90.00
_cell.angle_beta   90.00
_cell.angle_gamma   90.00
#
_symmetry.space_group_name_H-M   'P 1'
#
loop_
_entity.id
_entity.type
_entity.pdbx_description
1 polymer ?
#
loop_
_entity_poly.entity_id
_entity_poly.type
_entity_poly.pdbx_seq_one_letter_code
_entity_poly.pdbx_strand_id
1 'polypeptide(L)'
;MPTEAERRRRLLTRTLPLAVIALIAFIVGIATGSGGSPEKEAATRFVNAWEAKNFKAMYAELNEASRQSVDRGEFEDAYREAQQVATSRALDAGSVGDAEDGGGAKVVPVQITVSTVAFGAVEAELDLPYADGGIEWDESLTFPGLRAGEELAADVELAERAPILARDGTALAEGPAEDREHPIGSAAIDVTGEVGEASEEELPRLARHGFPPETPVGISGLERAFNDRLAGKPGGSLLAVAADGSSVRTLARSKPKAGAPVKTTIDPELQEVAVSALAGRSGGVAVLDARKGDVRALAGQAFSAPQPPGSTFKVVTTTAALEAGAVSLDDEFEISNGVNVGGRFLNNANGEYCGGTFRESFAESCNAVFAPLGPAVGNDKLVETAEAFGFNSPLTLYAPRIVSEVDPEESTIPTEIGEEVDLGVSAIGQGEVLATPLEMASVSQTVANDGVRLPNALVLNPKLRPDAEPVQAMSEETAEELTELMIGVVVEGTGTAGAIPQAQVAGKTGTAELGPKPGEENSENPVQIKDAWFTAFAPAEKPRLAVGVLLIEAEAAGGEVAAPIAAEVLSAGIG
;
A
#
# COMPACT_ATOMS: atom_id res chain seq x y z
N MET A 1 -3.55 1.74 22.42
CA MET A 1 -2.08 2.03 22.48
C MET A 1 -1.65 2.16 23.93
N PRO A 2 -0.53 1.60 24.38
CA PRO A 2 -0.10 1.77 25.78
C PRO A 2 0.25 3.23 26.04
N THR A 3 -0.23 3.77 27.16
CA THR A 3 0.00 5.14 27.57
C THR A 3 1.50 5.43 27.78
N GLU A 4 1.90 6.70 27.69
CA GLU A 4 3.30 7.14 27.90
C GLU A 4 3.85 6.71 29.26
N ALA A 5 2.98 6.64 30.28
CA ALA A 5 3.29 6.14 31.63
C ALA A 5 3.58 4.63 31.64
N GLU A 6 2.88 3.83 30.84
CA GLU A 6 3.12 2.39 30.70
C GLU A 6 4.39 2.09 29.91
N ARG A 7 4.72 2.91 28.88
CA ARG A 7 6.00 2.83 28.16
C ARG A 7 7.17 3.16 29.09
N ARG A 8 7.09 4.24 29.89
CA ARG A 8 8.10 4.58 30.91
C ARG A 8 8.26 3.49 31.95
N ARG A 9 7.15 2.91 32.43
CA ARG A 9 7.20 1.83 33.41
C ARG A 9 7.83 0.55 32.87
N ARG A 10 7.57 0.17 31.61
CA ARG A 10 8.22 -0.97 30.93
C ARG A 10 9.72 -0.72 30.70
N LEU A 11 10.10 0.50 30.34
CA LEU A 11 11.51 0.90 30.18
C LEU A 11 12.26 0.83 31.53
N LEU A 12 11.67 1.33 32.62
CA LEU A 12 12.29 1.33 33.92
C LEU A 12 12.32 -0.05 34.59
N THR A 13 11.32 -0.91 34.34
CA THR A 13 11.23 -2.22 35.02
C THR A 13 11.84 -3.39 34.27
N ARG A 14 12.03 -3.29 32.96
CA ARG A 14 12.55 -4.40 32.12
C ARG A 14 13.87 -4.09 31.43
N THR A 15 14.05 -2.89 30.87
CA THR A 15 15.28 -2.56 30.13
C THR A 15 16.36 -1.95 31.00
N LEU A 16 16.00 -1.12 31.99
CA LEU A 16 16.99 -0.52 32.90
C LEU A 16 17.71 -1.56 33.78
N PRO A 17 17.03 -2.56 34.38
CA PRO A 17 17.73 -3.62 35.15
C PRO A 17 18.65 -4.46 34.25
N LEU A 18 18.27 -4.78 33.02
CA LEU A 18 19.11 -5.52 32.07
C LEU A 18 20.33 -4.70 31.62
N ALA A 19 20.15 -3.40 31.35
CA ALA A 19 21.26 -2.50 31.05
C ALA A 19 22.22 -2.30 32.25
N VAL A 20 21.69 -2.24 33.46
CA VAL A 20 22.49 -2.15 34.68
C VAL A 20 23.22 -3.47 34.97
N ILE A 21 22.59 -4.62 34.73
CA ILE A 21 23.24 -5.94 34.85
C ILE A 21 24.34 -6.10 33.80
N ALA A 22 24.08 -5.69 32.55
CA ALA A 22 25.09 -5.69 31.49
C ALA A 22 26.25 -4.73 31.81
N LEU A 23 25.97 -3.54 32.35
CA LEU A 23 26.99 -2.59 32.80
C LEU A 23 27.78 -3.09 34.02
N ILE A 24 27.12 -3.77 34.96
CA ILE A 24 27.78 -4.40 36.12
C ILE A 24 28.61 -5.60 35.66
N ALA A 25 28.11 -6.42 34.76
CA ALA A 25 28.87 -7.53 34.16
C ALA A 25 30.09 -7.02 33.38
N PHE A 26 29.95 -5.91 32.66
CA PHE A 26 31.03 -5.22 31.99
C PHE A 26 32.08 -4.63 32.97
N ILE A 27 31.63 -3.98 34.04
CA ILE A 27 32.52 -3.42 35.09
C ILE A 27 33.17 -4.54 35.92
N VAL A 28 32.47 -5.62 36.22
CA VAL A 28 33.02 -6.79 36.95
C VAL A 28 33.99 -7.56 36.05
N GLY A 29 33.72 -7.66 34.73
CA GLY A 29 34.64 -8.24 33.77
C GLY A 29 35.97 -7.46 33.68
N ILE A 30 35.94 -6.13 33.83
CA ILE A 30 37.14 -5.28 33.91
C ILE A 30 37.84 -5.42 35.25
N ALA A 31 37.11 -5.68 36.36
CA ALA A 31 37.70 -5.71 37.72
C ALA A 31 38.25 -7.08 38.16
N THR A 32 37.91 -8.17 37.45
CA THR A 32 38.45 -9.51 37.73
C THR A 32 39.55 -9.93 36.79
N GLY A 33 40.26 -9.00 36.19
CA GLY A 33 41.44 -9.23 35.37
C GLY A 33 42.55 -9.98 36.16
N SER A 34 42.41 -11.32 36.20
CA SER A 34 43.56 -12.19 36.45
C SER A 34 44.49 -12.08 35.24
N GLY A 35 45.71 -11.54 35.41
CA GLY A 35 46.67 -11.18 34.41
C GLY A 35 46.72 -12.05 33.18
N GLY A 36 46.04 -11.62 32.11
CA GLY A 36 46.21 -12.16 30.78
C GLY A 36 47.55 -11.65 30.19
N SER A 37 48.10 -12.37 29.25
CA SER A 37 49.29 -11.86 28.52
C SER A 37 48.90 -10.58 27.74
N PRO A 38 49.82 -9.65 27.49
CA PRO A 38 49.54 -8.43 26.72
C PRO A 38 48.89 -8.70 25.37
N GLU A 39 49.26 -9.81 24.74
CA GLU A 39 48.72 -10.27 23.45
C GLU A 39 47.22 -10.61 23.56
N LYS A 40 46.87 -11.41 24.57
CA LYS A 40 45.47 -11.81 24.82
C LYS A 40 44.58 -10.61 25.19
N GLU A 41 45.12 -9.66 25.95
CA GLU A 41 44.38 -8.43 26.28
C GLU A 41 44.14 -7.56 25.06
N ALA A 42 45.14 -7.38 24.18
CA ALA A 42 45.00 -6.64 22.93
C ALA A 42 44.01 -7.29 21.98
N ALA A 43 44.11 -8.61 21.79
CA ALA A 43 43.14 -9.38 20.99
C ALA A 43 41.72 -9.24 21.54
N THR A 44 41.52 -9.33 22.86
CA THR A 44 40.23 -9.15 23.51
C THR A 44 39.64 -7.75 23.27
N ARG A 45 40.47 -6.69 23.38
CA ARG A 45 39.99 -5.34 23.10
C ARG A 45 39.66 -5.14 21.61
N PHE A 46 40.47 -5.72 20.71
CA PHE A 46 40.23 -5.67 19.26
C PHE A 46 38.89 -6.29 18.88
N VAL A 47 38.62 -7.56 19.31
CA VAL A 47 37.40 -8.25 18.91
C VAL A 47 36.15 -7.68 19.59
N ASN A 48 36.25 -7.21 20.86
CA ASN A 48 35.13 -6.51 21.51
C ASN A 48 34.80 -5.19 20.81
N ALA A 49 35.83 -4.47 20.31
CA ALA A 49 35.62 -3.28 19.52
C ALA A 49 34.98 -3.61 18.15
N TRP A 50 35.33 -4.74 17.54
CA TRP A 50 34.72 -5.23 16.30
C TRP A 50 33.24 -5.59 16.50
N GLU A 51 32.91 -6.35 17.53
CA GLU A 51 31.53 -6.66 17.90
C GLU A 51 30.69 -5.39 18.11
N ALA A 52 31.29 -4.38 18.77
CA ALA A 52 30.68 -3.06 18.97
C ALA A 52 30.68 -2.15 17.73
N LYS A 53 31.23 -2.61 16.58
CA LYS A 53 31.45 -1.81 15.34
C LYS A 53 32.24 -0.52 15.59
N ASN A 54 33.13 -0.52 16.58
CA ASN A 54 34.00 0.61 16.92
C ASN A 54 35.35 0.48 16.22
N PHE A 55 35.36 0.68 14.90
CA PHE A 55 36.56 0.55 14.07
C PHE A 55 37.70 1.47 14.52
N LYS A 56 37.38 2.63 15.08
CA LYS A 56 38.38 3.52 15.66
C LYS A 56 39.15 2.86 16.82
N ALA A 57 38.46 2.14 17.70
CA ALA A 57 39.07 1.42 18.80
C ALA A 57 39.85 0.20 18.29
N MET A 58 39.35 -0.52 17.27
CA MET A 58 40.11 -1.60 16.62
C MET A 58 41.41 -1.11 16.03
N TYR A 59 41.38 0.01 15.28
CA TYR A 59 42.57 0.62 14.66
C TYR A 59 43.62 1.03 15.70
N ALA A 60 43.23 1.43 16.91
CA ALA A 60 44.12 1.78 17.99
C ALA A 60 44.91 0.58 18.55
N GLU A 61 44.41 -0.64 18.41
CA GLU A 61 45.08 -1.89 18.83
C GLU A 61 46.11 -2.40 17.81
N LEU A 62 46.23 -1.80 16.60
CA LEU A 62 47.19 -2.19 15.58
C LEU A 62 48.60 -1.81 16.00
N ASN A 63 49.60 -2.58 15.55
CA ASN A 63 51.00 -2.22 15.69
C ASN A 63 51.40 -1.02 14.78
N GLU A 64 52.59 -0.47 14.96
CA GLU A 64 53.01 0.72 14.22
C GLU A 64 53.17 0.43 12.72
N ALA A 65 53.67 -0.74 12.35
CA ALA A 65 53.89 -1.14 10.96
C ALA A 65 52.55 -1.21 10.20
N SER A 66 51.51 -1.82 10.80
CA SER A 66 50.16 -1.89 10.23
C SER A 66 49.54 -0.50 10.08
N ARG A 67 49.72 0.41 11.05
CA ARG A 67 49.23 1.79 10.95
C ARG A 67 49.96 2.65 9.91
N GLN A 68 51.15 2.23 9.50
CA GLN A 68 51.89 2.87 8.40
C GLN A 68 51.49 2.31 7.03
N SER A 69 51.03 1.04 6.95
CA SER A 69 50.62 0.38 5.70
C SER A 69 49.16 0.68 5.30
N VAL A 70 48.28 0.95 6.25
CA VAL A 70 46.85 1.25 6.01
C VAL A 70 46.44 2.47 6.84
N ASP A 71 45.73 3.42 6.23
CA ASP A 71 45.17 4.51 6.99
C ASP A 71 43.84 4.09 7.68
N ARG A 72 43.40 4.91 8.63
CA ARG A 72 42.18 4.56 9.38
C ARG A 72 40.93 4.51 8.49
N GLY A 73 40.83 5.32 7.44
CA GLY A 73 39.69 5.33 6.52
C GLY A 73 39.67 4.03 5.72
N GLU A 74 40.78 3.67 5.11
CA GLU A 74 40.94 2.42 4.36
C GLU A 74 40.64 1.18 5.23
N PHE A 75 41.17 1.18 6.48
CA PHE A 75 40.86 0.12 7.45
C PHE A 75 39.35 0.00 7.76
N GLU A 76 38.68 1.13 8.05
CA GLU A 76 37.25 1.13 8.33
C GLU A 76 36.43 0.68 7.12
N ASP A 77 36.82 1.08 5.91
CA ASP A 77 36.14 0.75 4.66
C ASP A 77 36.31 -0.74 4.34
N ALA A 78 37.45 -1.34 4.53
CA ALA A 78 37.67 -2.78 4.35
C ALA A 78 36.72 -3.64 5.22
N TYR A 79 36.56 -3.28 6.50
CA TYR A 79 35.61 -3.98 7.37
C TYR A 79 34.15 -3.74 6.96
N ARG A 80 33.78 -2.53 6.50
CA ARG A 80 32.43 -2.25 6.02
C ARG A 80 32.12 -3.00 4.74
N GLU A 81 33.07 -3.06 3.82
CA GLU A 81 32.94 -3.82 2.58
C GLU A 81 32.76 -5.31 2.87
N ALA A 82 33.59 -5.91 3.72
CA ALA A 82 33.43 -7.29 4.14
C ALA A 82 32.07 -7.54 4.80
N GLN A 83 31.58 -6.62 5.64
CA GLN A 83 30.23 -6.73 6.24
C GLN A 83 29.14 -6.64 5.19
N GLN A 84 29.27 -5.81 4.18
CA GLN A 84 28.32 -5.65 3.09
C GLN A 84 28.29 -6.89 2.20
N VAL A 85 29.47 -7.36 1.74
CA VAL A 85 29.59 -8.59 0.92
C VAL A 85 29.00 -9.79 1.66
N ALA A 86 29.31 -9.96 2.94
CA ALA A 86 28.78 -11.03 3.77
C ALA A 86 27.30 -10.83 4.18
N THR A 87 26.67 -9.69 3.87
CA THR A 87 25.36 -9.33 4.41
C THR A 87 25.29 -9.49 5.93
N SER A 88 26.34 -9.06 6.65
CA SER A 88 26.51 -9.30 8.08
C SER A 88 25.47 -8.58 8.93
N ARG A 89 24.78 -9.31 9.80
CA ARG A 89 23.80 -8.77 10.75
C ARG A 89 24.42 -8.54 12.12
N ALA A 90 25.13 -9.53 12.62
CA ALA A 90 25.77 -9.50 13.93
C ALA A 90 27.08 -10.31 13.88
N LEU A 91 28.04 -9.86 14.69
CA LEU A 91 29.25 -10.59 15.01
C LEU A 91 29.22 -10.87 16.51
N ASP A 92 29.56 -12.06 16.91
CA ASP A 92 29.71 -12.51 18.30
C ASP A 92 31.15 -12.98 18.49
N ALA A 93 31.87 -12.31 19.36
CA ALA A 93 33.22 -12.69 19.77
C ALA A 93 33.14 -13.69 20.92
N GLY A 94 33.45 -14.94 20.61
CA GLY A 94 33.49 -16.03 21.58
C GLY A 94 34.74 -16.01 22.47
N SER A 95 35.32 -17.17 22.70
CA SER A 95 36.51 -17.33 23.54
C SER A 95 37.77 -16.82 22.85
N VAL A 96 38.57 -16.05 23.58
CA VAL A 96 39.93 -15.65 23.21
C VAL A 96 40.93 -16.62 23.85
N GLY A 97 41.67 -17.33 23.03
CA GLY A 97 42.68 -18.30 23.47
C GLY A 97 43.93 -17.66 24.07
N ASP A 98 44.86 -18.48 24.48
CA ASP A 98 46.20 -18.02 24.91
C ASP A 98 47.07 -17.84 23.69
N ALA A 99 48.06 -16.93 23.77
CA ALA A 99 48.99 -16.66 22.67
C ALA A 99 49.89 -17.87 22.41
N GLU A 100 49.99 -18.27 21.15
CA GLU A 100 50.84 -19.36 20.67
C GLU A 100 52.01 -18.81 19.82
N ASP A 101 53.09 -19.60 19.66
CA ASP A 101 54.24 -19.20 18.80
C ASP A 101 53.90 -19.47 17.32
N GLY A 102 53.75 -18.42 16.50
CA GLY A 102 53.41 -18.49 15.06
C GLY A 102 54.63 -18.40 14.10
N GLY A 103 55.85 -18.64 14.56
CA GLY A 103 57.06 -18.67 13.69
C GLY A 103 57.66 -17.30 13.33
N GLY A 104 57.30 -16.24 14.04
CA GLY A 104 57.80 -14.87 13.85
C GLY A 104 56.99 -13.82 14.60
N ALA A 105 55.72 -14.00 14.68
CA ALA A 105 54.77 -13.28 15.52
C ALA A 105 54.10 -14.25 16.48
N LYS A 106 53.57 -13.76 17.60
CA LYS A 106 52.63 -14.55 18.41
C LYS A 106 51.23 -14.49 17.77
N VAL A 107 50.50 -15.58 17.85
CA VAL A 107 49.12 -15.69 17.31
C VAL A 107 48.17 -15.93 18.45
N VAL A 108 47.08 -15.18 18.50
CA VAL A 108 46.01 -15.34 19.49
C VAL A 108 44.75 -15.86 18.76
N PRO A 109 44.38 -17.12 18.97
CA PRO A 109 43.18 -17.69 18.35
C PRO A 109 41.92 -17.13 19.01
N VAL A 110 40.96 -16.71 18.21
CA VAL A 110 39.65 -16.18 18.65
C VAL A 110 38.51 -16.91 17.92
N GLN A 111 37.59 -17.45 18.66
CA GLN A 111 36.35 -17.98 18.06
C GLN A 111 35.41 -16.83 17.71
N ILE A 112 35.00 -16.76 16.45
CA ILE A 112 34.08 -15.72 15.95
C ILE A 112 32.91 -16.37 15.23
N THR A 113 31.71 -15.89 15.55
CA THR A 113 30.49 -16.25 14.84
C THR A 113 29.95 -15.00 14.15
N VAL A 114 29.84 -15.02 12.82
CA VAL A 114 29.18 -13.98 12.04
C VAL A 114 27.82 -14.48 11.57
N SER A 115 26.76 -13.84 12.01
CA SER A 115 25.41 -14.10 11.51
C SER A 115 25.17 -13.25 10.26
N THR A 116 24.87 -13.90 9.13
CA THR A 116 24.57 -13.23 7.86
C THR A 116 23.07 -13.30 7.52
N VAL A 117 22.61 -12.41 6.65
CA VAL A 117 21.22 -12.43 6.18
C VAL A 117 21.01 -13.51 5.11
N ALA A 118 21.91 -13.58 4.13
CA ALA A 118 21.78 -14.42 2.95
C ALA A 118 22.44 -15.80 3.10
N PHE A 119 23.55 -15.94 3.85
CA PHE A 119 24.40 -17.13 3.80
C PHE A 119 24.33 -18.00 5.07
N GLY A 120 23.58 -17.57 6.11
CA GLY A 120 23.53 -18.25 7.40
C GLY A 120 24.63 -17.78 8.37
N ALA A 121 25.03 -18.64 9.30
CA ALA A 121 26.10 -18.34 10.24
C ALA A 121 27.45 -18.85 9.72
N VAL A 122 28.49 -18.04 9.91
CA VAL A 122 29.89 -18.41 9.72
C VAL A 122 30.52 -18.55 11.08
N GLU A 123 30.96 -19.75 11.43
CA GLU A 123 31.69 -20.04 12.66
C GLU A 123 33.13 -20.38 12.27
N ALA A 124 34.08 -19.58 12.71
CA ALA A 124 35.48 -19.78 12.40
C ALA A 124 36.38 -19.31 13.55
N GLU A 125 37.53 -19.93 13.63
CA GLU A 125 38.66 -19.44 14.43
C GLU A 125 39.42 -18.42 13.61
N LEU A 126 39.64 -17.23 14.19
CA LEU A 126 40.44 -16.17 13.62
C LEU A 126 41.75 -16.08 14.41
N ASP A 127 42.83 -16.28 13.71
CA ASP A 127 44.16 -16.15 14.24
C ASP A 127 44.62 -14.69 14.17
N LEU A 128 44.67 -14.00 15.32
CA LEU A 128 45.14 -12.62 15.41
C LEU A 128 46.66 -12.55 15.62
N PRO A 129 47.46 -12.15 14.62
CA PRO A 129 48.89 -12.00 14.77
C PRO A 129 49.19 -10.79 15.68
N TYR A 130 50.11 -10.99 16.63
CA TYR A 130 50.55 -9.96 17.55
C TYR A 130 52.08 -9.80 17.49
N ALA A 131 52.54 -8.62 17.11
CA ALA A 131 53.97 -8.27 17.03
C ALA A 131 54.16 -6.80 17.41
N ASP A 132 55.31 -6.46 17.92
CA ASP A 132 55.75 -5.08 18.22
C ASP A 132 54.73 -4.27 19.06
N GLY A 133 54.03 -4.94 19.97
CA GLY A 133 53.14 -4.30 20.92
C GLY A 133 51.73 -4.06 20.42
N GLY A 134 51.29 -4.64 19.29
CA GLY A 134 49.93 -4.53 18.75
C GLY A 134 49.59 -5.64 17.76
N ILE A 135 48.37 -5.62 17.25
CA ILE A 135 47.88 -6.54 16.21
C ILE A 135 48.57 -6.21 14.88
N GLU A 136 49.19 -7.22 14.26
CA GLU A 136 49.68 -7.15 12.90
C GLU A 136 48.54 -7.41 11.92
N TRP A 137 48.10 -6.37 11.22
CA TRP A 137 46.88 -6.43 10.42
C TRP A 137 47.20 -6.59 8.93
N ASP A 138 46.40 -7.45 8.29
CA ASP A 138 46.24 -7.51 6.83
C ASP A 138 44.76 -7.71 6.49
N GLU A 139 44.42 -7.64 5.18
CA GLU A 139 43.03 -7.71 4.71
C GLU A 139 42.33 -9.03 5.03
N SER A 140 43.03 -10.14 5.27
CA SER A 140 42.44 -11.42 5.65
C SER A 140 41.77 -11.38 7.03
N LEU A 141 42.12 -10.40 7.86
CA LEU A 141 41.48 -10.20 9.16
C LEU A 141 40.14 -9.46 9.09
N THR A 142 39.72 -9.04 7.91
CA THR A 142 38.42 -8.34 7.73
C THR A 142 37.21 -9.24 7.87
N PHE A 143 37.39 -10.56 7.68
CA PHE A 143 36.35 -11.54 7.84
C PHE A 143 36.89 -12.89 8.33
N PRO A 144 36.21 -13.56 9.32
CA PRO A 144 36.70 -14.83 9.84
C PRO A 144 36.67 -15.93 8.76
N GLY A 145 37.77 -16.70 8.72
CA GLY A 145 37.95 -17.78 7.74
C GLY A 145 38.65 -17.38 6.46
N LEU A 146 38.99 -16.09 6.22
CA LEU A 146 39.91 -15.67 5.17
C LEU A 146 41.35 -16.01 5.56
N ARG A 147 42.20 -16.17 4.56
CA ARG A 147 43.65 -16.38 4.70
C ARG A 147 44.39 -15.30 3.88
N ALA A 148 45.69 -15.10 4.20
CA ALA A 148 46.52 -14.14 3.50
C ALA A 148 46.41 -14.28 1.97
N GLY A 149 46.10 -13.18 1.29
CA GLY A 149 45.91 -13.11 -0.17
C GLY A 149 44.56 -13.63 -0.68
N GLU A 150 43.62 -13.93 0.20
CA GLU A 150 42.26 -14.24 -0.15
C GLU A 150 41.35 -13.02 0.08
N GLU A 151 40.34 -12.87 -0.78
CA GLU A 151 39.32 -11.83 -0.71
C GLU A 151 37.95 -12.47 -0.44
N LEU A 152 37.03 -11.71 0.15
CA LEU A 152 35.67 -12.14 0.39
C LEU A 152 34.80 -11.86 -0.84
N ALA A 153 34.10 -12.87 -1.32
CA ALA A 153 33.14 -12.75 -2.42
C ALA A 153 31.81 -13.44 -2.06
N ALA A 154 30.75 -12.98 -2.68
CA ALA A 154 29.41 -13.55 -2.53
C ALA A 154 28.83 -13.94 -3.88
N ASP A 155 28.26 -15.15 -3.93
CA ASP A 155 27.42 -15.64 -5.01
C ASP A 155 26.00 -15.75 -4.48
N VAL A 156 25.17 -14.74 -4.77
CA VAL A 156 23.81 -14.64 -4.23
C VAL A 156 22.82 -15.32 -5.18
N GLU A 157 22.09 -16.27 -4.64
CA GLU A 157 20.98 -16.95 -5.33
C GLU A 157 19.66 -16.30 -4.88
N LEU A 158 18.90 -15.74 -5.81
CA LEU A 158 17.57 -15.20 -5.53
C LEU A 158 16.57 -16.34 -5.31
N ALA A 159 15.59 -16.09 -4.46
CA ALA A 159 14.46 -17.01 -4.29
C ALA A 159 13.50 -16.88 -5.48
N GLU A 160 12.75 -17.94 -5.77
CA GLU A 160 11.60 -17.84 -6.68
C GLU A 160 10.57 -16.87 -6.10
N ARG A 161 10.19 -15.86 -6.91
CA ARG A 161 9.17 -14.89 -6.53
C ARG A 161 7.80 -15.55 -6.52
N ALA A 162 7.09 -15.41 -5.41
CA ALA A 162 5.78 -16.04 -5.24
C ALA A 162 4.71 -15.37 -6.14
N PRO A 163 3.67 -16.12 -6.55
CA PRO A 163 2.61 -15.58 -7.38
C PRO A 163 1.63 -14.70 -6.60
N ILE A 164 0.98 -13.80 -7.34
CA ILE A 164 -0.26 -13.12 -6.94
C ILE A 164 -1.42 -13.87 -7.60
N LEU A 165 -2.37 -14.32 -6.80
CA LEU A 165 -3.46 -15.19 -7.23
C LEU A 165 -4.81 -14.49 -7.10
N ALA A 166 -5.70 -14.73 -8.04
CA ALA A 166 -7.12 -14.42 -7.95
C ALA A 166 -7.81 -15.26 -6.86
N ARG A 167 -9.07 -14.98 -6.59
CA ARG A 167 -9.87 -15.66 -5.56
C ARG A 167 -10.05 -17.17 -5.81
N ASP A 168 -10.12 -17.57 -7.06
CA ASP A 168 -10.26 -18.96 -7.50
C ASP A 168 -8.93 -19.71 -7.59
N GLY A 169 -7.81 -18.99 -7.52
CA GLY A 169 -6.46 -19.51 -7.62
C GLY A 169 -5.80 -19.31 -8.98
N THR A 170 -6.47 -18.71 -9.95
CA THR A 170 -5.87 -18.27 -11.21
C THR A 170 -4.72 -17.30 -10.93
N ALA A 171 -3.59 -17.47 -11.59
CA ALA A 171 -2.47 -16.55 -11.44
C ALA A 171 -2.80 -15.20 -12.09
N LEU A 172 -2.64 -14.12 -11.33
CA LEU A 172 -2.68 -12.74 -11.83
C LEU A 172 -1.28 -12.26 -12.20
N ALA A 173 -0.27 -12.67 -11.42
CA ALA A 173 1.13 -12.49 -11.73
C ALA A 173 1.94 -13.70 -11.22
N GLU A 174 2.83 -14.26 -12.06
CA GLU A 174 3.68 -15.40 -11.74
C GLU A 174 5.03 -15.33 -12.45
N GLY A 175 5.92 -16.28 -12.20
CA GLY A 175 7.27 -16.32 -12.76
C GLY A 175 8.29 -15.52 -11.94
N PRO A 176 9.59 -15.56 -12.31
CA PRO A 176 10.67 -14.84 -11.64
C PRO A 176 10.52 -13.33 -11.77
N ALA A 177 11.25 -12.57 -10.94
CA ALA A 177 11.17 -11.12 -10.95
C ALA A 177 11.64 -10.49 -12.27
N GLU A 178 12.63 -11.11 -12.93
CA GLU A 178 13.21 -10.66 -14.20
C GLU A 178 12.32 -10.95 -15.43
N ASP A 179 11.38 -11.89 -15.29
CA ASP A 179 10.47 -12.31 -16.36
C ASP A 179 9.08 -12.59 -15.75
N ARG A 180 8.47 -11.52 -15.25
CA ARG A 180 7.18 -11.58 -14.55
C ARG A 180 6.04 -11.65 -15.56
N GLU A 181 5.27 -12.73 -15.51
CA GLU A 181 4.16 -12.99 -16.43
C GLU A 181 2.81 -12.62 -15.81
N HIS A 182 1.89 -12.16 -16.64
CA HIS A 182 0.50 -11.85 -16.29
C HIS A 182 -0.45 -12.72 -17.14
N PRO A 183 -0.88 -13.89 -16.67
CA PRO A 183 -1.65 -14.86 -17.48
C PRO A 183 -2.98 -14.33 -18.04
N ILE A 184 -3.65 -13.39 -17.35
CA ILE A 184 -4.84 -12.70 -17.85
C ILE A 184 -4.50 -11.37 -18.56
N GLY A 185 -3.24 -11.22 -19.02
CA GLY A 185 -2.80 -10.06 -19.78
C GLY A 185 -2.79 -8.75 -18.99
N SER A 186 -2.99 -7.64 -19.71
CA SER A 186 -2.97 -6.30 -19.11
C SER A 186 -4.05 -6.07 -18.06
N ALA A 187 -5.11 -6.87 -18.05
CA ALA A 187 -6.17 -6.76 -17.04
C ALA A 187 -5.67 -7.02 -15.61
N ALA A 188 -4.61 -7.84 -15.45
CA ALA A 188 -4.03 -8.07 -14.14
C ALA A 188 -3.23 -6.86 -13.64
N ILE A 189 -2.58 -6.11 -14.52
CA ILE A 189 -1.59 -5.06 -14.18
C ILE A 189 -2.21 -3.95 -13.34
N ASP A 190 -3.47 -3.58 -13.60
CA ASP A 190 -4.19 -2.55 -12.83
C ASP A 190 -4.27 -2.89 -11.32
N VAL A 191 -4.20 -4.19 -10.99
CA VAL A 191 -4.24 -4.67 -9.60
C VAL A 191 -2.86 -5.11 -9.11
N THR A 192 -2.16 -5.93 -9.92
CA THR A 192 -0.87 -6.48 -9.51
C THR A 192 0.23 -5.45 -9.49
N GLY A 193 0.16 -4.46 -10.39
CA GLY A 193 1.27 -3.59 -10.70
C GLY A 193 2.39 -4.35 -11.42
N GLU A 194 3.56 -3.77 -11.39
CA GLU A 194 4.74 -4.22 -12.15
C GLU A 194 5.97 -4.39 -11.25
N VAL A 195 6.93 -5.16 -11.77
CA VAL A 195 8.26 -5.34 -11.21
C VAL A 195 9.26 -4.58 -12.08
N GLY A 196 10.24 -3.93 -11.47
CA GLY A 196 11.24 -3.13 -12.16
C GLY A 196 12.49 -2.88 -11.33
N GLU A 197 13.34 -1.95 -11.79
CA GLU A 197 14.56 -1.57 -11.09
C GLU A 197 14.25 -0.87 -9.74
N ALA A 198 15.06 -1.17 -8.73
CA ALA A 198 14.94 -0.52 -7.43
C ALA A 198 15.38 0.96 -7.51
N SER A 199 14.64 1.83 -6.86
CA SER A 199 15.04 3.23 -6.69
C SER A 199 16.22 3.35 -5.70
N GLU A 200 16.96 4.47 -5.75
CA GLU A 200 18.05 4.75 -4.80
C GLU A 200 17.59 4.68 -3.33
N GLU A 201 16.33 5.02 -3.05
CA GLU A 201 15.74 4.96 -1.72
C GLU A 201 15.50 3.51 -1.23
N GLU A 202 15.33 2.57 -2.15
CA GLU A 202 15.10 1.15 -1.84
C GLU A 202 16.40 0.37 -1.64
N LEU A 203 17.54 0.81 -2.21
CA LEU A 203 18.83 0.11 -2.09
C LEU A 203 19.23 -0.22 -0.64
N PRO A 204 19.08 0.70 0.36
CA PRO A 204 19.38 0.36 1.75
C PRO A 204 18.47 -0.73 2.33
N ARG A 205 17.23 -0.87 1.82
CA ARG A 205 16.30 -1.93 2.22
C ARG A 205 16.71 -3.26 1.63
N LEU A 206 17.05 -3.30 0.33
CA LEU A 206 17.59 -4.50 -0.32
C LEU A 206 18.82 -5.03 0.41
N ALA A 207 19.80 -4.17 0.66
CA ALA A 207 21.01 -4.54 1.39
C ALA A 207 20.73 -5.11 2.79
N ARG A 208 19.79 -4.50 3.54
CA ARG A 208 19.37 -5.02 4.87
C ARG A 208 18.71 -6.40 4.82
N HIS A 209 18.09 -6.76 3.70
CA HIS A 209 17.46 -8.05 3.48
C HIS A 209 18.37 -9.05 2.75
N GLY A 210 19.60 -8.65 2.43
CA GLY A 210 20.63 -9.48 1.80
C GLY A 210 20.47 -9.62 0.28
N PHE A 211 19.70 -8.75 -0.35
CA PHE A 211 19.54 -8.72 -1.80
C PHE A 211 20.63 -7.85 -2.46
N PRO A 212 21.12 -8.25 -3.64
CA PRO A 212 21.96 -7.40 -4.49
C PRO A 212 21.23 -6.12 -4.92
N PRO A 213 21.94 -5.01 -5.18
CA PRO A 213 21.33 -3.74 -5.58
C PRO A 213 20.57 -3.79 -6.92
N GLU A 214 20.95 -4.69 -7.82
CA GLU A 214 20.31 -4.94 -9.12
C GLU A 214 19.06 -5.83 -9.05
N THR A 215 18.68 -6.29 -7.84
CA THR A 215 17.50 -7.15 -7.68
C THR A 215 16.23 -6.40 -8.08
N PRO A 216 15.42 -6.94 -9.02
CA PRO A 216 14.15 -6.32 -9.37
C PRO A 216 13.16 -6.34 -8.18
N VAL A 217 12.43 -5.25 -8.02
CA VAL A 217 11.45 -5.05 -6.94
C VAL A 217 10.08 -4.72 -7.51
N GLY A 218 9.03 -4.91 -6.73
CA GLY A 218 7.72 -4.39 -7.09
C GLY A 218 7.73 -2.86 -7.07
N ILE A 219 7.41 -2.24 -8.22
CA ILE A 219 7.43 -0.78 -8.39
C ILE A 219 6.03 -0.16 -8.33
N SER A 220 4.97 -0.96 -8.47
CA SER A 220 3.58 -0.51 -8.35
C SER A 220 2.66 -1.63 -7.83
N GLY A 221 1.40 -1.33 -7.56
CA GLY A 221 0.35 -2.27 -7.20
C GLY A 221 0.69 -3.22 -6.05
N LEU A 222 0.12 -4.43 -6.09
CA LEU A 222 0.37 -5.47 -5.08
C LEU A 222 1.81 -6.02 -5.12
N GLU A 223 2.48 -5.93 -6.28
CA GLU A 223 3.90 -6.29 -6.40
C GLU A 223 4.77 -5.43 -5.47
N ARG A 224 4.48 -4.12 -5.40
CA ARG A 224 5.15 -3.19 -4.48
C ARG A 224 4.68 -3.37 -3.05
N ALA A 225 3.36 -3.40 -2.84
CA ALA A 225 2.78 -3.50 -1.50
C ALA A 225 3.23 -4.75 -0.73
N PHE A 226 3.44 -5.87 -1.43
CA PHE A 226 3.83 -7.15 -0.85
C PHE A 226 5.24 -7.61 -1.27
N ASN A 227 6.10 -6.68 -1.71
CA ASN A 227 7.41 -7.03 -2.26
C ASN A 227 8.21 -7.99 -1.36
N ASP A 228 8.37 -7.70 -0.06
CA ASP A 228 9.13 -8.55 0.87
C ASP A 228 8.52 -9.95 1.04
N ARG A 229 7.18 -10.03 0.95
CA ARG A 229 6.47 -11.30 1.03
C ARG A 229 6.66 -12.14 -0.23
N LEU A 230 6.59 -11.49 -1.39
CA LEU A 230 6.68 -12.13 -2.70
C LEU A 230 8.12 -12.51 -3.05
N ALA A 231 9.10 -11.64 -2.76
CA ALA A 231 10.51 -11.87 -3.05
C ALA A 231 11.15 -13.00 -2.24
N GLY A 232 10.59 -13.33 -1.07
CA GLY A 232 11.16 -14.35 -0.20
C GLY A 232 12.45 -13.90 0.49
N LYS A 233 13.43 -14.81 0.59
CA LYS A 233 14.75 -14.51 1.16
C LYS A 233 15.84 -15.06 0.27
N PRO A 234 16.85 -14.27 -0.06
CA PRO A 234 17.99 -14.73 -0.83
C PRO A 234 18.78 -15.77 -0.06
N GLY A 235 19.55 -16.56 -0.80
CA GLY A 235 20.53 -17.50 -0.30
C GLY A 235 21.82 -17.39 -1.11
N GLY A 236 22.58 -18.48 -1.18
CA GLY A 236 23.79 -18.53 -1.97
C GLY A 236 25.00 -18.98 -1.19
N SER A 237 26.19 -18.64 -1.70
CA SER A 237 27.49 -19.03 -1.12
C SER A 237 28.32 -17.79 -0.81
N LEU A 238 28.88 -17.75 0.40
CA LEU A 238 29.94 -16.82 0.76
C LEU A 238 31.28 -17.53 0.54
N LEU A 239 32.15 -16.91 -0.22
CA LEU A 239 33.34 -17.50 -0.78
C LEU A 239 34.60 -16.77 -0.32
N ALA A 240 35.69 -17.51 -0.07
CA ALA A 240 37.03 -16.98 -0.14
C ALA A 240 37.54 -17.18 -1.57
N VAL A 241 38.00 -16.13 -2.22
CA VAL A 241 38.50 -16.12 -3.59
C VAL A 241 39.97 -15.69 -3.60
N ALA A 242 40.73 -16.16 -4.58
CA ALA A 242 42.07 -15.70 -4.82
C ALA A 242 42.05 -14.33 -5.55
N ALA A 243 43.18 -13.65 -5.61
CA ALA A 243 43.34 -12.36 -6.29
C ALA A 243 42.94 -12.36 -7.79
N ASP A 244 42.89 -13.54 -8.44
CA ASP A 244 42.41 -13.71 -9.81
C ASP A 244 40.89 -13.93 -9.88
N GLY A 245 40.18 -13.87 -8.75
CA GLY A 245 38.73 -14.09 -8.64
C GLY A 245 38.31 -15.58 -8.61
N SER A 246 39.25 -16.52 -8.67
CA SER A 246 38.95 -17.94 -8.59
C SER A 246 38.50 -18.35 -7.18
N SER A 247 37.41 -19.12 -7.07
CA SER A 247 36.91 -19.63 -5.79
C SER A 247 37.89 -20.61 -5.17
N VAL A 248 38.35 -20.31 -3.97
CA VAL A 248 39.25 -21.15 -3.19
C VAL A 248 38.47 -22.04 -2.22
N ARG A 249 37.51 -21.46 -1.53
CA ARG A 249 36.77 -22.11 -0.45
C ARG A 249 35.39 -21.50 -0.25
N THR A 250 34.41 -22.31 0.09
CA THR A 250 33.11 -21.84 0.60
C THR A 250 33.21 -21.65 2.11
N LEU A 251 32.91 -20.43 2.59
CA LEU A 251 32.87 -20.09 4.01
C LEU A 251 31.50 -20.36 4.62
N ALA A 252 30.43 -20.07 3.89
CA ALA A 252 29.06 -20.39 4.29
C ALA A 252 28.20 -20.63 3.06
N ARG A 253 27.10 -21.37 3.26
CA ARG A 253 26.08 -21.59 2.23
C ARG A 253 24.70 -21.70 2.84
N SER A 254 23.72 -21.01 2.25
CA SER A 254 22.32 -21.13 2.58
C SER A 254 21.48 -21.23 1.31
N LYS A 255 20.41 -22.01 1.37
CA LYS A 255 19.45 -22.08 0.24
C LYS A 255 18.51 -20.88 0.31
N PRO A 256 18.16 -20.28 -0.84
CA PRO A 256 17.12 -19.27 -0.89
C PRO A 256 15.79 -19.85 -0.39
N LYS A 257 14.95 -19.00 0.20
CA LYS A 257 13.62 -19.37 0.68
C LYS A 257 12.57 -18.66 -0.16
N ALA A 258 11.78 -19.44 -0.88
CA ALA A 258 10.69 -18.94 -1.72
C ALA A 258 9.78 -17.99 -0.97
N GLY A 259 9.25 -17.01 -1.68
CA GLY A 259 8.24 -16.08 -1.18
C GLY A 259 6.94 -16.80 -0.82
N ALA A 260 6.03 -16.05 -0.25
CA ALA A 260 4.70 -16.54 0.08
C ALA A 260 3.65 -15.87 -0.81
N PRO A 261 2.75 -16.62 -1.44
CA PRO A 261 1.77 -16.08 -2.36
C PRO A 261 0.82 -15.07 -1.68
N VAL A 262 0.34 -14.11 -2.48
CA VAL A 262 -0.75 -13.21 -2.12
C VAL A 262 -1.99 -13.67 -2.86
N LYS A 263 -3.00 -14.11 -2.11
CA LYS A 263 -4.30 -14.49 -2.67
C LYS A 263 -5.26 -13.34 -2.51
N THR A 264 -5.73 -12.80 -3.64
CA THR A 264 -6.63 -11.65 -3.71
C THR A 264 -8.10 -12.05 -3.65
N THR A 265 -8.97 -11.07 -3.53
CA THR A 265 -10.43 -11.19 -3.66
C THR A 265 -10.90 -11.00 -5.10
N ILE A 266 -10.00 -10.65 -6.01
CA ILE A 266 -10.28 -10.39 -7.43
C ILE A 266 -10.88 -11.62 -8.09
N ASP A 267 -11.92 -11.36 -8.87
CA ASP A 267 -12.53 -12.31 -9.79
C ASP A 267 -11.92 -12.08 -11.18
N PRO A 268 -11.20 -13.06 -11.75
CA PRO A 268 -10.46 -12.81 -12.99
C PRO A 268 -11.38 -12.46 -14.17
N GLU A 269 -12.55 -13.07 -14.26
CA GLU A 269 -13.50 -12.80 -15.34
C GLU A 269 -14.06 -11.36 -15.22
N LEU A 270 -14.46 -10.95 -14.01
CA LEU A 270 -14.92 -9.58 -13.78
C LEU A 270 -13.81 -8.54 -14.02
N GLN A 271 -12.58 -8.88 -13.67
CA GLN A 271 -11.43 -8.01 -13.92
C GLN A 271 -11.20 -7.79 -15.41
N GLU A 272 -11.23 -8.86 -16.21
CA GLU A 272 -11.10 -8.77 -17.68
C GLU A 272 -12.25 -7.97 -18.29
N VAL A 273 -13.47 -8.20 -17.85
CA VAL A 273 -14.65 -7.45 -18.33
C VAL A 273 -14.54 -5.97 -17.95
N ALA A 274 -14.17 -5.63 -16.72
CA ALA A 274 -14.05 -4.24 -16.28
C ALA A 274 -13.00 -3.46 -17.09
N VAL A 275 -11.83 -4.07 -17.34
CA VAL A 275 -10.78 -3.45 -18.17
C VAL A 275 -11.23 -3.34 -19.63
N SER A 276 -11.85 -4.38 -20.18
CA SER A 276 -12.37 -4.38 -21.56
C SER A 276 -13.45 -3.32 -21.77
N ALA A 277 -14.36 -3.17 -20.82
CA ALA A 277 -15.44 -2.20 -20.88
C ALA A 277 -14.98 -0.74 -20.82
N LEU A 278 -13.86 -0.45 -20.14
CA LEU A 278 -13.20 0.86 -20.23
C LEU A 278 -12.68 1.16 -21.64
N ALA A 279 -12.30 0.14 -22.40
CA ALA A 279 -11.82 0.26 -23.78
C ALA A 279 -10.70 1.31 -23.96
N GLY A 280 -9.79 1.43 -22.99
CA GLY A 280 -8.68 2.40 -22.99
C GLY A 280 -9.09 3.86 -22.72
N ARG A 281 -10.35 4.12 -22.36
CA ARG A 281 -10.81 5.46 -21.96
C ARG A 281 -10.23 5.84 -20.60
N SER A 282 -9.96 7.13 -20.40
CA SER A 282 -9.55 7.66 -19.09
C SER A 282 -10.70 7.52 -18.10
N GLY A 283 -10.40 6.98 -16.92
CA GLY A 283 -11.38 6.72 -15.88
C GLY A 283 -11.13 5.43 -15.13
N GLY A 284 -12.14 4.92 -14.43
CA GLY A 284 -12.00 3.70 -13.62
C GLY A 284 -13.31 2.96 -13.39
N VAL A 285 -13.18 1.67 -13.12
CA VAL A 285 -14.27 0.79 -12.69
C VAL A 285 -13.86 0.05 -11.43
N ALA A 286 -14.66 0.14 -10.39
CA ALA A 286 -14.51 -0.63 -9.15
C ALA A 286 -15.73 -1.52 -8.95
N VAL A 287 -15.51 -2.78 -8.57
CA VAL A 287 -16.55 -3.76 -8.30
C VAL A 287 -16.36 -4.36 -6.93
N LEU A 288 -17.40 -4.33 -6.11
CA LEU A 288 -17.40 -4.86 -4.74
C LEU A 288 -18.43 -6.01 -4.59
N ASP A 289 -18.10 -6.97 -3.74
CA ASP A 289 -19.11 -7.89 -3.18
C ASP A 289 -20.03 -7.08 -2.24
N ALA A 290 -21.32 -7.01 -2.57
CA ALA A 290 -22.26 -6.16 -1.84
C ALA A 290 -22.44 -6.56 -0.36
N ARG A 291 -22.20 -7.81 0.00
CA ARG A 291 -22.41 -8.35 1.36
C ARG A 291 -21.13 -8.63 2.15
N LYS A 292 -19.94 -8.47 1.53
CA LYS A 292 -18.64 -8.76 2.17
C LYS A 292 -17.66 -7.59 2.12
N GLY A 293 -17.89 -6.60 1.26
CA GLY A 293 -16.93 -5.53 0.98
C GLY A 293 -15.66 -6.00 0.24
N ASP A 294 -15.63 -7.27 -0.21
CA ASP A 294 -14.49 -7.78 -0.98
C ASP A 294 -14.41 -7.11 -2.35
N VAL A 295 -13.25 -6.61 -2.72
CA VAL A 295 -12.99 -6.06 -4.05
C VAL A 295 -12.95 -7.19 -5.08
N ARG A 296 -13.82 -7.12 -6.10
CA ARG A 296 -13.95 -8.13 -7.16
C ARG A 296 -13.22 -7.76 -8.42
N ALA A 297 -13.18 -6.47 -8.76
CA ALA A 297 -12.40 -5.93 -9.87
C ALA A 297 -12.01 -4.47 -9.60
N LEU A 298 -10.86 -4.07 -10.13
CA LEU A 298 -10.35 -2.70 -10.17
C LEU A 298 -9.71 -2.47 -11.54
N ALA A 299 -10.27 -1.58 -12.33
CA ALA A 299 -9.78 -1.27 -13.67
C ALA A 299 -9.47 0.23 -13.81
N GLY A 300 -8.36 0.55 -14.46
CA GLY A 300 -7.93 1.91 -14.67
C GLY A 300 -7.71 2.67 -13.35
N GLN A 301 -8.21 3.89 -13.27
CA GLN A 301 -8.10 4.78 -12.10
C GLN A 301 -9.16 4.51 -11.03
N ALA A 302 -9.47 3.23 -10.77
CA ALA A 302 -10.55 2.82 -9.88
C ALA A 302 -10.45 3.36 -8.44
N PHE A 303 -9.25 3.59 -7.94
CA PHE A 303 -8.97 4.04 -6.57
C PHE A 303 -7.97 5.21 -6.50
N SER A 304 -7.68 5.83 -7.65
CA SER A 304 -6.81 6.99 -7.79
C SER A 304 -7.51 8.09 -8.59
N ALA A 305 -6.95 9.28 -8.64
CA ALA A 305 -7.48 10.43 -9.37
C ALA A 305 -8.94 10.78 -9.01
N PRO A 306 -9.22 11.16 -7.75
CA PRO A 306 -10.56 11.53 -7.32
C PRO A 306 -11.08 12.74 -8.13
N GLN A 307 -12.34 12.65 -8.55
CA GLN A 307 -13.04 13.66 -9.32
C GLN A 307 -14.35 14.06 -8.65
N PRO A 308 -14.93 15.20 -8.97
CA PRO A 308 -16.27 15.56 -8.49
C PRO A 308 -17.30 14.46 -8.90
N PRO A 309 -17.98 13.82 -7.93
CA PRO A 309 -18.91 12.72 -8.22
C PRO A 309 -20.20 13.16 -8.90
N GLY A 310 -20.45 14.47 -8.94
CA GLY A 310 -21.71 15.01 -9.46
C GLY A 310 -22.93 14.36 -8.80
N SER A 311 -23.98 14.17 -9.55
CA SER A 311 -25.25 13.67 -9.03
C SER A 311 -25.21 12.27 -8.42
N THR A 312 -24.11 11.49 -8.50
CA THR A 312 -24.02 10.25 -7.74
C THR A 312 -23.95 10.51 -6.23
N PHE A 313 -23.40 11.66 -5.82
CA PHE A 313 -23.38 12.11 -4.43
C PHE A 313 -24.77 12.34 -3.84
N LYS A 314 -25.81 12.51 -4.67
CA LYS A 314 -27.19 12.65 -4.20
C LYS A 314 -27.68 11.44 -3.40
N VAL A 315 -27.05 10.27 -3.52
CA VAL A 315 -27.29 9.14 -2.62
C VAL A 315 -26.94 9.52 -1.17
N VAL A 316 -25.80 10.16 -0.96
CA VAL A 316 -25.34 10.66 0.37
C VAL A 316 -26.27 11.78 0.86
N THR A 317 -26.57 12.75 0.00
CA THR A 317 -27.47 13.86 0.32
C THR A 317 -28.88 13.40 0.69
N THR A 318 -29.41 12.42 -0.05
CA THR A 318 -30.73 11.82 0.23
C THR A 318 -30.71 11.11 1.59
N THR A 319 -29.65 10.36 1.90
CA THR A 319 -29.47 9.76 3.22
C THR A 319 -29.54 10.82 4.32
N ALA A 320 -28.77 11.91 4.19
CA ALA A 320 -28.77 12.97 5.18
C ALA A 320 -30.16 13.61 5.35
N ALA A 321 -30.88 13.79 4.23
CA ALA A 321 -32.21 14.44 4.23
C ALA A 321 -33.31 13.53 4.81
N LEU A 322 -33.34 12.25 4.47
CA LEU A 322 -34.28 11.26 5.02
C LEU A 322 -34.05 11.05 6.52
N GLU A 323 -32.80 10.81 6.93
CA GLU A 323 -32.43 10.61 8.34
C GLU A 323 -32.70 11.86 9.21
N ALA A 324 -32.65 13.06 8.61
CA ALA A 324 -33.01 14.30 9.29
C ALA A 324 -34.53 14.59 9.26
N GLY A 325 -35.33 13.83 8.52
CA GLY A 325 -36.76 14.11 8.29
C GLY A 325 -36.99 15.40 7.50
N ALA A 326 -35.99 15.85 6.72
CA ALA A 326 -36.07 17.06 5.90
C ALA A 326 -36.83 16.83 4.59
N VAL A 327 -37.03 15.56 4.18
CA VAL A 327 -37.78 15.15 2.99
C VAL A 327 -38.36 13.77 3.21
N SER A 328 -39.46 13.49 2.52
CA SER A 328 -40.07 12.16 2.39
C SER A 328 -40.26 11.81 0.90
N LEU A 329 -40.45 10.51 0.59
CA LEU A 329 -40.56 10.05 -0.80
C LEU A 329 -41.72 10.63 -1.56
N ASP A 330 -42.77 11.00 -0.85
CA ASP A 330 -44.04 11.49 -1.42
C ASP A 330 -44.16 13.04 -1.41
N ASP A 331 -43.11 13.75 -0.97
CA ASP A 331 -43.06 15.22 -1.02
C ASP A 331 -43.08 15.69 -2.48
N GLU A 332 -43.84 16.75 -2.74
CA GLU A 332 -44.02 17.34 -4.07
C GLU A 332 -43.17 18.64 -4.21
N PHE A 333 -42.50 18.79 -5.33
CA PHE A 333 -41.65 19.92 -5.67
C PHE A 333 -42.10 20.59 -6.96
N GLU A 334 -41.90 21.91 -7.04
CA GLU A 334 -42.20 22.67 -8.23
C GLU A 334 -41.35 22.23 -9.42
N ILE A 335 -41.97 22.07 -10.58
CA ILE A 335 -41.28 21.77 -11.83
C ILE A 335 -40.58 23.06 -12.32
N SER A 336 -39.24 23.05 -12.28
CA SER A 336 -38.42 24.23 -12.66
C SER A 336 -37.14 23.77 -13.38
N ASN A 337 -36.46 24.73 -14.04
CA ASN A 337 -35.18 24.44 -14.68
C ASN A 337 -33.96 24.75 -13.77
N GLY A 338 -34.20 25.11 -12.52
CA GLY A 338 -33.19 25.42 -11.52
C GLY A 338 -33.77 26.09 -10.29
N VAL A 339 -32.93 26.43 -9.33
CA VAL A 339 -33.32 26.99 -8.04
C VAL A 339 -32.30 28.04 -7.56
N ASN A 340 -32.77 29.03 -6.82
CA ASN A 340 -31.87 30.00 -6.17
C ASN A 340 -31.48 29.47 -4.78
N VAL A 341 -30.18 29.28 -4.54
CA VAL A 341 -29.63 28.90 -3.25
C VAL A 341 -28.59 29.94 -2.85
N GLY A 342 -28.75 30.59 -1.70
CA GLY A 342 -27.83 31.60 -1.20
C GLY A 342 -27.58 32.77 -2.16
N GLY A 343 -28.56 33.11 -2.99
CA GLY A 343 -28.46 34.20 -3.98
C GLY A 343 -27.86 33.80 -5.34
N ARG A 344 -27.45 32.55 -5.53
CA ARG A 344 -26.97 32.01 -6.81
C ARG A 344 -28.00 31.05 -7.42
N PHE A 345 -28.25 31.21 -8.71
CA PHE A 345 -29.15 30.32 -9.44
C PHE A 345 -28.37 29.06 -9.91
N LEU A 346 -28.80 27.89 -9.44
CA LEU A 346 -28.26 26.60 -9.79
C LEU A 346 -29.20 25.92 -10.79
N ASN A 347 -28.72 25.63 -11.99
CA ASN A 347 -29.49 25.02 -13.07
C ASN A 347 -29.59 23.49 -12.89
N ASN A 348 -30.68 22.90 -13.42
CA ASN A 348 -30.70 21.49 -13.74
C ASN A 348 -29.74 21.20 -14.91
N ALA A 349 -29.33 19.93 -15.07
CA ALA A 349 -28.48 19.51 -16.17
C ALA A 349 -29.13 19.92 -17.51
N ASN A 350 -28.31 20.48 -18.41
CA ASN A 350 -28.76 21.02 -19.71
C ASN A 350 -29.92 22.05 -19.64
N GLY A 351 -30.26 22.60 -18.46
CA GLY A 351 -31.38 23.51 -18.25
C GLY A 351 -32.76 22.87 -18.38
N GLU A 352 -32.85 21.57 -18.20
CA GLU A 352 -34.09 20.79 -18.27
C GLU A 352 -35.05 21.15 -17.12
N TYR A 353 -36.36 21.03 -17.39
CA TYR A 353 -37.40 21.26 -16.39
C TYR A 353 -37.74 19.92 -15.71
N CYS A 354 -37.55 19.84 -14.41
CA CYS A 354 -37.89 18.69 -13.60
C CYS A 354 -38.35 19.08 -12.19
N GLY A 355 -38.97 18.14 -11.48
CA GLY A 355 -39.67 18.32 -10.20
C GLY A 355 -40.68 17.20 -9.99
N GLY A 356 -41.87 17.53 -9.50
CA GLY A 356 -42.88 16.54 -9.16
C GLY A 356 -42.61 15.89 -7.81
N THR A 357 -42.91 14.61 -7.65
CA THR A 357 -42.61 13.87 -6.41
C THR A 357 -41.09 13.76 -6.18
N PHE A 358 -40.68 13.49 -4.94
CA PHE A 358 -39.25 13.26 -4.65
C PHE A 358 -38.70 12.07 -5.43
N ARG A 359 -39.52 11.03 -5.66
CA ARG A 359 -39.19 9.85 -6.49
C ARG A 359 -38.84 10.25 -7.93
N GLU A 360 -39.73 11.03 -8.58
CA GLU A 360 -39.49 11.54 -9.93
C GLU A 360 -38.29 12.44 -9.98
N SER A 361 -38.14 13.34 -9.01
CA SER A 361 -36.99 14.24 -8.89
C SER A 361 -35.65 13.52 -8.71
N PHE A 362 -35.62 12.39 -7.98
CA PHE A 362 -34.42 11.54 -7.84
C PHE A 362 -34.12 10.80 -9.14
N ALA A 363 -35.16 10.24 -9.80
CA ALA A 363 -35.05 9.51 -11.05
C ALA A 363 -34.48 10.40 -12.18
N GLU A 364 -35.00 11.64 -12.29
CA GLU A 364 -34.55 12.65 -13.25
C GLU A 364 -33.31 13.43 -12.81
N SER A 365 -32.87 13.22 -11.55
CA SER A 365 -31.68 13.87 -10.99
C SER A 365 -31.75 15.39 -10.89
N CYS A 366 -32.89 15.95 -10.46
CA CYS A 366 -33.20 17.39 -10.42
C CYS A 366 -32.34 18.19 -9.46
N ASN A 367 -31.41 19.03 -9.94
CA ASN A 367 -30.62 19.93 -9.07
C ASN A 367 -31.51 20.91 -8.30
N ALA A 368 -32.61 21.37 -8.92
CA ALA A 368 -33.56 22.27 -8.29
C ALA A 368 -34.17 21.73 -7.00
N VAL A 369 -34.24 20.39 -6.85
CA VAL A 369 -34.74 19.71 -5.64
C VAL A 369 -33.59 19.39 -4.68
N PHE A 370 -32.46 18.90 -5.18
CA PHE A 370 -31.37 18.40 -4.33
C PHE A 370 -30.45 19.50 -3.78
N ALA A 371 -30.22 20.59 -4.52
CA ALA A 371 -29.35 21.66 -4.03
C ALA A 371 -29.91 22.32 -2.75
N PRO A 372 -31.21 22.61 -2.60
CA PRO A 372 -31.76 23.14 -1.35
C PRO A 372 -31.67 22.19 -0.15
N LEU A 373 -31.54 20.88 -0.37
CA LEU A 373 -31.39 19.93 0.73
C LEU A 373 -30.09 20.14 1.50
N GLY A 374 -29.01 20.60 0.84
CA GLY A 374 -27.74 20.93 1.52
C GLY A 374 -27.94 21.93 2.67
N PRO A 375 -28.42 23.17 2.41
CA PRO A 375 -28.77 24.12 3.47
C PRO A 375 -29.84 23.61 4.43
N ALA A 376 -30.81 22.80 3.96
CA ALA A 376 -31.89 22.29 4.79
C ALA A 376 -31.39 21.32 5.88
N VAL A 377 -30.43 20.45 5.55
CA VAL A 377 -29.82 19.54 6.53
C VAL A 377 -28.68 20.19 7.31
N GLY A 378 -28.05 21.20 6.72
CA GLY A 378 -26.89 21.91 7.29
C GLY A 378 -25.56 21.19 7.14
N ASN A 379 -24.48 21.96 7.39
CA ASN A 379 -23.11 21.48 7.25
C ASN A 379 -22.83 20.18 8.01
N ASP A 380 -23.11 20.20 9.32
CA ASP A 380 -22.70 19.11 10.21
C ASP A 380 -23.35 17.79 9.80
N LYS A 381 -24.64 17.79 9.47
CA LYS A 381 -25.34 16.57 9.06
C LYS A 381 -24.89 16.05 7.71
N LEU A 382 -24.64 16.95 6.73
CA LEU A 382 -24.16 16.54 5.41
C LEU A 382 -22.76 15.93 5.49
N VAL A 383 -21.85 16.57 6.22
CA VAL A 383 -20.47 16.10 6.41
C VAL A 383 -20.43 14.81 7.21
N GLU A 384 -21.12 14.74 8.36
CA GLU A 384 -21.22 13.53 9.18
C GLU A 384 -21.74 12.32 8.38
N THR A 385 -22.77 12.55 7.52
CA THR A 385 -23.30 11.51 6.67
C THR A 385 -22.27 11.07 5.61
N ALA A 386 -21.58 12.00 4.96
CA ALA A 386 -20.53 11.68 4.00
C ALA A 386 -19.39 10.90 4.66
N GLU A 387 -18.96 11.27 5.86
CA GLU A 387 -17.93 10.56 6.63
C GLU A 387 -18.38 9.15 7.02
N ALA A 388 -19.64 8.95 7.34
CA ALA A 388 -20.19 7.63 7.60
C ALA A 388 -20.14 6.72 6.35
N PHE A 389 -20.28 7.28 5.16
CA PHE A 389 -20.07 6.58 3.90
C PHE A 389 -18.60 6.30 3.56
N GLY A 390 -17.62 7.07 4.11
CA GLY A 390 -16.20 6.86 3.90
C GLY A 390 -15.42 8.09 3.48
N PHE A 391 -16.07 9.18 3.12
CA PHE A 391 -15.38 10.43 2.80
C PHE A 391 -14.54 10.92 3.98
N ASN A 392 -13.49 11.67 3.69
CA ASN A 392 -12.52 12.16 4.68
C ASN A 392 -11.85 11.05 5.51
N SER A 393 -11.82 9.83 4.97
CA SER A 393 -11.20 8.69 5.64
C SER A 393 -10.26 7.95 4.67
N PRO A 394 -9.01 7.67 5.07
CA PRO A 394 -8.11 6.93 4.21
C PRO A 394 -8.65 5.53 3.94
N LEU A 395 -8.83 5.21 2.67
CA LEU A 395 -9.26 3.88 2.24
C LEU A 395 -8.08 2.91 2.35
N THR A 396 -8.29 1.79 3.04
CA THR A 396 -7.27 0.75 3.24
C THR A 396 -7.79 -0.57 2.68
N LEU A 397 -7.08 -1.17 1.71
CA LEU A 397 -7.49 -2.41 1.03
C LEU A 397 -6.80 -3.67 1.59
N TYR A 398 -5.72 -3.50 2.34
CA TYR A 398 -4.93 -4.56 2.98
C TYR A 398 -4.16 -4.03 4.19
N ALA A 399 -3.66 -4.93 5.05
CA ALA A 399 -2.86 -4.62 6.23
C ALA A 399 -1.67 -5.60 6.37
N PRO A 400 -0.62 -5.25 7.14
CA PRO A 400 -0.32 -3.89 7.57
C PRO A 400 0.02 -3.00 6.36
N ARG A 401 -0.17 -1.70 6.47
CA ARG A 401 0.34 -0.75 5.46
C ARG A 401 1.84 -0.95 5.31
N ILE A 402 2.26 -1.56 4.22
CA ILE A 402 3.66 -1.96 4.03
C ILE A 402 4.44 -0.84 3.34
N VAL A 403 3.77 -0.03 2.49
CA VAL A 403 4.36 1.14 1.82
C VAL A 403 3.27 2.14 1.47
N SER A 404 3.49 3.40 1.74
CA SER A 404 2.52 4.50 1.66
C SER A 404 2.07 4.96 0.26
N GLU A 405 2.65 4.48 -0.83
CA GLU A 405 2.41 5.04 -2.17
C GLU A 405 1.48 4.22 -3.07
N VAL A 406 0.88 3.15 -2.56
CA VAL A 406 -0.12 2.33 -3.26
C VAL A 406 -1.46 2.36 -2.53
N ASP A 407 -1.62 3.33 -1.64
CA ASP A 407 -2.87 3.53 -0.94
C ASP A 407 -3.87 4.21 -1.90
N PRO A 408 -5.15 3.81 -1.88
CA PRO A 408 -6.19 4.53 -2.58
C PRO A 408 -6.19 6.00 -2.18
N GLU A 409 -6.42 6.88 -3.14
CA GLU A 409 -6.60 8.29 -2.85
C GLU A 409 -7.90 8.52 -2.09
N GLU A 410 -7.86 9.44 -1.14
CA GLU A 410 -8.97 9.75 -0.26
C GLU A 410 -10.08 10.49 -1.02
N SER A 411 -11.32 10.03 -0.85
CA SER A 411 -12.50 10.78 -1.27
C SER A 411 -12.83 11.81 -0.19
N THR A 412 -13.13 13.05 -0.59
CA THR A 412 -13.20 14.16 0.35
C THR A 412 -14.47 15.00 0.19
N ILE A 413 -14.90 15.58 1.31
CA ILE A 413 -15.85 16.68 1.40
C ILE A 413 -15.26 17.73 2.36
N PRO A 414 -15.38 19.04 2.08
CA PRO A 414 -14.96 20.06 3.05
C PRO A 414 -15.67 19.89 4.39
N THR A 415 -14.94 19.94 5.48
CA THR A 415 -15.50 19.79 6.83
C THR A 415 -16.24 21.03 7.32
N GLU A 416 -15.90 22.19 6.77
CA GLU A 416 -16.53 23.49 7.03
C GLU A 416 -17.02 24.11 5.71
N ILE A 417 -18.33 24.04 5.45
CA ILE A 417 -18.98 24.62 4.28
C ILE A 417 -19.79 25.83 4.77
N GLY A 418 -19.24 27.03 4.52
CA GLY A 418 -19.70 28.24 5.20
C GLY A 418 -20.93 28.90 4.60
N GLU A 419 -21.13 28.84 3.28
CA GLU A 419 -22.20 29.55 2.58
C GLU A 419 -23.31 28.61 2.12
N GLU A 420 -24.57 29.07 2.12
CA GLU A 420 -25.71 28.28 1.64
C GLU A 420 -25.53 27.74 0.21
N VAL A 421 -24.93 28.57 -0.66
CA VAL A 421 -24.67 28.17 -2.03
C VAL A 421 -23.67 27.03 -2.11
N ASP A 422 -22.63 27.04 -1.28
CA ASP A 422 -21.61 25.99 -1.27
C ASP A 422 -22.16 24.69 -0.69
N LEU A 423 -23.05 24.76 0.32
CA LEU A 423 -23.81 23.60 0.79
C LEU A 423 -24.69 23.04 -0.32
N GLY A 424 -25.37 23.90 -1.10
CA GLY A 424 -26.17 23.47 -2.22
C GLY A 424 -25.35 22.83 -3.34
N VAL A 425 -24.18 23.37 -3.64
CA VAL A 425 -23.25 22.83 -4.64
C VAL A 425 -22.66 21.49 -4.16
N SER A 426 -22.27 21.40 -2.90
CA SER A 426 -21.78 20.14 -2.31
C SER A 426 -22.86 19.07 -2.27
N ALA A 427 -24.13 19.41 -1.98
CA ALA A 427 -25.26 18.48 -1.97
C ALA A 427 -25.54 17.83 -3.33
N ILE A 428 -25.10 18.43 -4.43
CA ILE A 428 -25.20 17.85 -5.77
C ILE A 428 -23.86 17.25 -6.26
N GLY A 429 -22.88 17.07 -5.33
CA GLY A 429 -21.58 16.43 -5.60
C GLY A 429 -20.64 17.26 -6.47
N GLN A 430 -20.72 18.56 -6.36
CA GLN A 430 -19.91 19.53 -7.10
C GLN A 430 -19.03 20.33 -6.13
N GLY A 431 -18.29 21.30 -6.67
CA GLY A 431 -17.40 22.14 -5.87
C GLY A 431 -16.16 21.38 -5.42
N GLU A 432 -15.94 21.31 -4.11
CA GLU A 432 -14.76 20.67 -3.53
C GLU A 432 -15.01 19.20 -3.07
N VAL A 433 -16.17 18.63 -3.40
CA VAL A 433 -16.46 17.21 -3.15
C VAL A 433 -15.75 16.39 -4.22
N LEU A 434 -14.89 15.45 -3.78
CA LEU A 434 -14.12 14.56 -4.65
C LEU A 434 -14.35 13.10 -4.25
N ALA A 435 -14.46 12.21 -5.24
CA ALA A 435 -14.63 10.79 -5.02
C ALA A 435 -13.85 9.94 -6.04
N THR A 436 -13.45 8.74 -5.62
CA THR A 436 -12.93 7.70 -6.52
C THR A 436 -14.06 6.75 -6.95
N PRO A 437 -13.93 6.02 -8.07
CA PRO A 437 -14.88 4.95 -8.43
C PRO A 437 -15.08 3.91 -7.32
N LEU A 438 -14.04 3.58 -6.58
CA LEU A 438 -14.11 2.63 -5.46
C LEU A 438 -14.96 3.18 -4.31
N GLU A 439 -14.83 4.46 -3.98
CA GLU A 439 -15.70 5.09 -2.98
C GLU A 439 -17.17 5.09 -3.43
N MET A 440 -17.44 5.43 -4.69
CA MET A 440 -18.82 5.40 -5.18
C MET A 440 -19.38 3.98 -5.29
N ALA A 441 -18.54 2.95 -5.52
CA ALA A 441 -18.94 1.55 -5.38
C ALA A 441 -19.26 1.20 -3.92
N SER A 442 -18.48 1.73 -2.95
CA SER A 442 -18.72 1.58 -1.51
C SER A 442 -20.02 2.27 -1.06
N VAL A 443 -20.34 3.43 -1.62
CA VAL A 443 -21.64 4.11 -1.39
C VAL A 443 -22.79 3.20 -1.81
N SER A 444 -22.77 2.65 -3.03
CA SER A 444 -23.81 1.71 -3.49
C SER A 444 -23.79 0.40 -2.71
N GLN A 445 -22.62 -0.11 -2.29
CA GLN A 445 -22.49 -1.28 -1.43
C GLN A 445 -23.16 -1.04 -0.06
N THR A 446 -23.02 0.15 0.50
CA THR A 446 -23.61 0.52 1.78
C THR A 446 -25.14 0.48 1.72
N VAL A 447 -25.73 1.05 0.68
CA VAL A 447 -27.18 0.94 0.43
C VAL A 447 -27.60 -0.53 0.27
N ALA A 448 -26.88 -1.27 -0.58
CA ALA A 448 -27.11 -2.70 -0.85
C ALA A 448 -26.97 -3.60 0.39
N ASN A 449 -26.29 -3.16 1.42
CA ASN A 449 -26.02 -3.89 2.67
C ASN A 449 -26.78 -3.29 3.86
N ASP A 450 -28.03 -2.89 3.61
CA ASP A 450 -28.99 -2.47 4.64
C ASP A 450 -28.46 -1.27 5.47
N GLY A 451 -27.73 -0.37 4.81
CA GLY A 451 -27.16 0.85 5.40
C GLY A 451 -25.82 0.67 6.12
N VAL A 452 -25.23 -0.52 6.08
CA VAL A 452 -23.95 -0.81 6.73
C VAL A 452 -22.80 -0.78 5.73
N ARG A 453 -21.91 0.20 5.87
CA ARG A 453 -20.64 0.24 5.14
C ARG A 453 -19.68 -0.83 5.66
N LEU A 454 -19.19 -1.66 4.77
CA LEU A 454 -18.20 -2.71 5.08
C LEU A 454 -16.78 -2.23 4.74
N PRO A 455 -15.77 -2.67 5.51
CA PRO A 455 -14.38 -2.47 5.09
C PRO A 455 -14.09 -3.15 3.75
N ASN A 456 -13.55 -2.39 2.81
CA ASN A 456 -13.17 -2.93 1.52
C ASN A 456 -11.87 -3.73 1.65
N ALA A 457 -11.81 -4.93 1.11
CA ALA A 457 -10.64 -5.79 1.20
C ALA A 457 -10.25 -6.36 -0.16
N LEU A 458 -8.94 -6.27 -0.48
CA LEU A 458 -8.35 -6.78 -1.72
C LEU A 458 -7.67 -8.15 -1.53
N VAL A 459 -7.49 -8.60 -0.29
CA VAL A 459 -6.79 -9.85 0.02
C VAL A 459 -7.66 -10.81 0.83
N LEU A 460 -7.52 -12.13 0.57
CA LEU A 460 -8.30 -13.17 1.25
C LEU A 460 -7.74 -13.54 2.63
N ASN A 461 -6.42 -13.42 2.82
CA ASN A 461 -5.78 -13.80 4.09
C ASN A 461 -6.26 -12.86 5.22
N PRO A 462 -6.94 -13.36 6.28
CA PRO A 462 -7.48 -12.53 7.35
C PRO A 462 -6.42 -11.67 8.07
N LYS A 463 -5.16 -12.11 8.12
CA LYS A 463 -4.06 -11.36 8.74
C LYS A 463 -3.54 -10.20 7.87
N LEU A 464 -3.96 -10.16 6.63
CA LEU A 464 -3.59 -9.13 5.66
C LEU A 464 -4.79 -8.26 5.26
N ARG A 465 -5.99 -8.52 5.81
CA ARG A 465 -7.17 -7.67 5.61
C ARG A 465 -7.05 -6.38 6.43
N PRO A 466 -7.73 -5.31 6.02
CA PRO A 466 -7.82 -4.09 6.82
C PRO A 466 -8.34 -4.38 8.24
N ASP A 467 -7.75 -3.73 9.22
CA ASP A 467 -8.23 -3.74 10.62
C ASP A 467 -9.22 -2.57 10.79
N ALA A 468 -10.42 -2.74 10.21
CA ALA A 468 -11.49 -1.76 10.25
C ALA A 468 -12.82 -2.44 10.56
N GLU A 469 -13.68 -1.75 11.30
CA GLU A 469 -15.01 -2.24 11.68
C GLU A 469 -16.07 -1.72 10.71
N PRO A 470 -17.19 -2.46 10.51
CA PRO A 470 -18.34 -1.96 9.78
C PRO A 470 -18.93 -0.69 10.41
N VAL A 471 -19.44 0.23 9.58
CA VAL A 471 -20.04 1.49 10.02
C VAL A 471 -21.50 1.54 9.59
N GLN A 472 -22.42 1.80 10.52
CA GLN A 472 -23.81 2.08 10.19
C GLN A 472 -23.92 3.51 9.65
N ALA A 473 -24.10 3.66 8.35
CA ALA A 473 -24.18 4.96 7.67
C ALA A 473 -25.61 5.50 7.62
N MET A 474 -26.62 4.61 7.63
CA MET A 474 -28.05 4.96 7.64
C MET A 474 -28.87 3.83 8.27
N SER A 475 -30.13 4.09 8.58
CA SER A 475 -31.08 3.08 9.01
C SER A 475 -31.41 2.09 7.88
N GLU A 476 -31.88 0.88 8.23
CA GLU A 476 -32.36 -0.11 7.25
C GLU A 476 -33.54 0.45 6.44
N GLU A 477 -34.45 1.21 7.08
CA GLU A 477 -35.58 1.89 6.43
C GLU A 477 -35.10 2.87 5.35
N THR A 478 -34.14 3.72 5.66
CA THR A 478 -33.51 4.66 4.70
C THR A 478 -32.82 3.92 3.55
N ALA A 479 -32.18 2.79 3.82
CA ALA A 479 -31.53 1.97 2.78
C ALA A 479 -32.56 1.32 1.83
N GLU A 480 -33.73 0.88 2.35
CA GLU A 480 -34.85 0.38 1.54
C GLU A 480 -35.45 1.49 0.67
N GLU A 481 -35.69 2.69 1.23
CA GLU A 481 -36.18 3.86 0.51
C GLU A 481 -35.20 4.29 -0.60
N LEU A 482 -33.91 4.34 -0.32
CA LEU A 482 -32.87 4.61 -1.32
C LEU A 482 -32.83 3.55 -2.42
N THR A 483 -32.99 2.28 -2.06
CA THR A 483 -33.05 1.18 -3.04
C THR A 483 -34.19 1.39 -4.02
N GLU A 484 -35.38 1.77 -3.51
CA GLU A 484 -36.55 2.09 -4.35
C GLU A 484 -36.27 3.28 -5.28
N LEU A 485 -35.69 4.38 -4.76
CA LEU A 485 -35.32 5.55 -5.55
C LEU A 485 -34.30 5.20 -6.63
N MET A 486 -33.27 4.42 -6.29
CA MET A 486 -32.21 4.00 -7.21
C MET A 486 -32.73 3.05 -8.30
N ILE A 487 -33.73 2.23 -8.01
CA ILE A 487 -34.44 1.42 -9.01
C ILE A 487 -35.16 2.33 -10.02
N GLY A 488 -35.84 3.38 -9.56
CA GLY A 488 -36.55 4.36 -10.40
C GLY A 488 -35.61 5.00 -11.43
N VAL A 489 -34.34 5.33 -11.04
CA VAL A 489 -33.34 5.88 -11.97
C VAL A 489 -33.08 4.96 -13.16
N VAL A 490 -33.05 3.64 -12.94
CA VAL A 490 -32.72 2.65 -13.98
C VAL A 490 -34.00 2.23 -14.77
N VAL A 491 -35.16 2.27 -14.15
CA VAL A 491 -36.41 1.87 -14.82
C VAL A 491 -36.95 2.97 -15.75
N GLU A 492 -36.97 4.21 -15.29
CA GLU A 492 -37.64 5.30 -15.99
C GLU A 492 -36.83 6.64 -16.00
N GLY A 493 -35.72 6.72 -15.24
CA GLY A 493 -34.93 7.93 -15.10
C GLY A 493 -33.72 8.00 -16.04
N THR A 494 -32.71 8.71 -15.58
CA THR A 494 -31.49 9.02 -16.33
C THR A 494 -30.57 7.82 -16.55
N GLY A 495 -30.79 6.71 -15.87
CA GLY A 495 -29.89 5.54 -15.82
C GLY A 495 -30.38 4.30 -16.59
N THR A 496 -31.35 4.44 -17.51
CA THR A 496 -31.98 3.29 -18.21
C THR A 496 -31.01 2.38 -18.95
N ALA A 497 -29.88 2.90 -19.43
CA ALA A 497 -28.82 2.11 -20.07
C ALA A 497 -28.02 1.24 -19.06
N GLY A 498 -28.22 1.42 -17.76
CA GLY A 498 -27.69 0.56 -16.71
C GLY A 498 -28.51 -0.70 -16.42
N ALA A 499 -29.65 -0.89 -17.09
CA ALA A 499 -30.51 -2.06 -16.93
C ALA A 499 -29.86 -3.33 -17.49
N ILE A 500 -30.05 -4.47 -16.79
CA ILE A 500 -29.59 -5.78 -17.23
C ILE A 500 -30.77 -6.77 -17.29
N PRO A 501 -30.77 -7.73 -18.24
CA PRO A 501 -31.91 -8.66 -18.38
C PRO A 501 -32.04 -9.64 -17.20
N GLN A 502 -30.94 -9.93 -16.49
CA GLN A 502 -30.89 -10.99 -15.49
C GLN A 502 -31.45 -10.57 -14.13
N ALA A 503 -31.49 -9.26 -13.82
CA ALA A 503 -31.86 -8.76 -12.51
C ALA A 503 -32.28 -7.28 -12.55
N GLN A 504 -33.06 -6.87 -11.55
CA GLN A 504 -33.30 -5.45 -11.31
C GLN A 504 -32.06 -4.76 -10.77
N VAL A 505 -31.71 -3.64 -11.35
CA VAL A 505 -30.55 -2.81 -10.95
C VAL A 505 -31.05 -1.59 -10.18
N ALA A 506 -30.42 -1.28 -9.07
CA ALA A 506 -30.54 -0.02 -8.36
C ALA A 506 -29.29 0.83 -8.65
N GLY A 507 -29.45 2.03 -9.21
CA GLY A 507 -28.31 2.84 -9.62
C GLY A 507 -28.56 4.34 -9.58
N LYS A 508 -27.49 5.12 -9.74
CA LYS A 508 -27.53 6.59 -9.83
C LYS A 508 -26.52 7.08 -10.84
N THR A 509 -26.95 7.91 -11.76
CA THR A 509 -26.09 8.62 -12.71
C THR A 509 -25.46 9.84 -12.06
N GLY A 510 -24.28 10.19 -12.53
CA GLY A 510 -23.61 11.45 -12.23
C GLY A 510 -23.02 12.09 -13.49
N THR A 511 -22.98 13.39 -13.47
CA THR A 511 -22.33 14.19 -14.49
C THR A 511 -21.75 15.41 -13.78
N ALA A 512 -20.44 15.54 -13.78
CA ALA A 512 -19.75 16.72 -13.30
C ALA A 512 -19.32 17.55 -14.51
N GLU A 513 -19.82 18.78 -14.62
CA GLU A 513 -19.50 19.67 -15.75
C GLU A 513 -18.14 20.33 -15.52
N LEU A 514 -17.20 20.09 -16.42
CA LEU A 514 -15.83 20.65 -16.37
C LEU A 514 -15.69 21.93 -17.20
N GLY A 515 -16.67 22.22 -18.06
CA GLY A 515 -16.67 23.38 -18.95
C GLY A 515 -16.38 23.05 -20.41
N PRO A 516 -16.07 24.07 -21.24
CA PRO A 516 -15.79 23.85 -22.65
C PRO A 516 -14.49 23.08 -22.86
N LYS A 517 -14.48 22.26 -23.90
CA LYS A 517 -13.27 21.54 -24.34
C LYS A 517 -12.11 22.51 -24.56
N PRO A 518 -10.89 22.20 -24.10
CA PRO A 518 -9.73 23.04 -24.28
C PRO A 518 -9.53 23.45 -25.75
N GLY A 519 -9.42 24.76 -25.98
CA GLY A 519 -9.33 25.34 -27.31
C GLY A 519 -10.67 25.76 -27.96
N GLU A 520 -11.80 25.41 -27.34
CA GLU A 520 -13.15 25.74 -27.79
C GLU A 520 -13.84 26.84 -26.96
N GLU A 521 -13.15 27.47 -25.98
CA GLU A 521 -13.68 28.43 -25.01
C GLU A 521 -14.36 29.65 -25.69
N ASN A 522 -13.95 29.96 -26.89
CA ASN A 522 -14.49 31.08 -27.69
C ASN A 522 -15.36 30.60 -28.87
N SER A 523 -15.71 29.31 -28.94
CA SER A 523 -16.60 28.80 -29.97
C SER A 523 -18.04 29.24 -29.73
N GLU A 524 -18.82 29.45 -30.81
CA GLU A 524 -20.25 29.77 -30.69
C GLU A 524 -21.06 28.65 -30.03
N ASN A 525 -20.60 27.39 -30.17
CA ASN A 525 -21.20 26.21 -29.55
C ASN A 525 -20.06 25.27 -29.09
N PRO A 526 -19.42 25.57 -27.96
CA PRO A 526 -18.31 24.76 -27.48
C PRO A 526 -18.80 23.37 -27.01
N VAL A 527 -18.04 22.31 -27.35
CA VAL A 527 -18.26 20.99 -26.75
C VAL A 527 -17.96 21.09 -25.26
N GLN A 528 -18.94 20.71 -24.45
CA GLN A 528 -18.76 20.64 -22.99
C GLN A 528 -18.19 19.29 -22.62
N ILE A 529 -17.05 19.27 -21.93
CA ILE A 529 -16.50 18.06 -21.32
C ILE A 529 -17.05 17.88 -19.92
N LYS A 530 -17.20 16.62 -19.54
CA LYS A 530 -17.87 16.22 -18.30
C LYS A 530 -17.17 14.98 -17.74
N ASP A 531 -17.13 14.87 -16.43
CA ASP A 531 -16.86 13.57 -15.82
C ASP A 531 -18.17 12.79 -15.72
N ALA A 532 -18.20 11.65 -16.38
CA ALA A 532 -19.39 10.81 -16.48
C ALA A 532 -19.34 9.68 -15.46
N TRP A 533 -20.33 9.67 -14.57
CA TRP A 533 -20.39 8.74 -13.45
C TRP A 533 -21.61 7.83 -13.49
N PHE A 534 -21.44 6.61 -12.98
CA PHE A 534 -22.55 5.73 -12.62
C PHE A 534 -22.17 4.87 -11.42
N THR A 535 -23.05 4.80 -10.42
CA THR A 535 -22.91 3.87 -9.31
C THR A 535 -24.16 3.03 -9.18
N ALA A 536 -24.00 1.73 -8.91
CA ALA A 536 -25.14 0.82 -8.87
C ALA A 536 -24.84 -0.46 -8.08
N PHE A 537 -25.89 -1.18 -7.75
CA PHE A 537 -25.80 -2.55 -7.28
C PHE A 537 -26.88 -3.44 -7.90
N ALA A 538 -26.61 -4.73 -7.95
CA ALA A 538 -27.56 -5.72 -8.47
C ALA A 538 -27.30 -7.12 -7.88
N PRO A 539 -28.32 -8.02 -7.85
CA PRO A 539 -29.77 -7.71 -7.96
C PRO A 539 -30.25 -6.80 -6.83
N ALA A 540 -31.20 -5.92 -7.07
CA ALA A 540 -31.70 -4.99 -6.05
C ALA A 540 -32.31 -5.72 -4.83
N GLU A 541 -33.06 -6.82 -5.06
CA GLU A 541 -33.67 -7.61 -3.97
C GLU A 541 -32.70 -8.48 -3.17
N LYS A 542 -31.63 -8.96 -3.80
CA LYS A 542 -30.60 -9.82 -3.19
C LYS A 542 -29.23 -9.39 -3.68
N PRO A 543 -28.71 -8.27 -3.17
CA PRO A 543 -27.48 -7.68 -3.66
C PRO A 543 -26.29 -8.66 -3.64
N ARG A 544 -25.60 -8.75 -4.78
CA ARG A 544 -24.38 -9.55 -4.96
C ARG A 544 -23.17 -8.69 -5.26
N LEU A 545 -23.35 -7.73 -6.16
CA LEU A 545 -22.29 -6.82 -6.60
C LEU A 545 -22.74 -5.38 -6.51
N ALA A 546 -21.80 -4.51 -6.15
CA ALA A 546 -21.90 -3.07 -6.29
C ALA A 546 -20.77 -2.57 -7.21
N VAL A 547 -21.04 -1.55 -8.02
CA VAL A 547 -20.13 -1.02 -9.02
C VAL A 547 -20.09 0.50 -8.98
N GLY A 548 -18.90 1.08 -9.14
CA GLY A 548 -18.67 2.50 -9.39
C GLY A 548 -17.89 2.67 -10.69
N VAL A 549 -18.37 3.53 -11.57
CA VAL A 549 -17.79 3.81 -12.88
C VAL A 549 -17.58 5.31 -13.03
N LEU A 550 -16.39 5.68 -13.50
CA LEU A 550 -16.01 7.02 -13.89
C LEU A 550 -15.41 7.00 -15.29
N LEU A 551 -15.82 7.92 -16.13
CA LEU A 551 -15.09 8.32 -17.34
C LEU A 551 -14.74 9.79 -17.22
N ILE A 552 -13.44 10.09 -17.30
CA ILE A 552 -12.89 11.44 -17.20
C ILE A 552 -12.94 12.12 -18.57
N GLU A 553 -13.33 13.40 -18.60
CA GLU A 553 -13.42 14.21 -19.81
C GLU A 553 -14.29 13.57 -20.91
N ALA A 554 -15.37 12.91 -20.53
CA ALA A 554 -16.32 12.35 -21.47
C ALA A 554 -17.13 13.45 -22.21
N GLU A 555 -17.52 13.17 -23.46
CA GLU A 555 -18.34 14.08 -24.28
C GLU A 555 -19.86 13.87 -24.05
N ALA A 556 -20.24 12.84 -23.23
CA ALA A 556 -21.62 12.47 -22.96
C ALA A 556 -21.89 12.30 -21.46
N ALA A 557 -23.15 12.28 -21.07
CA ALA A 557 -23.58 12.14 -19.69
C ALA A 557 -23.36 10.72 -19.12
N GLY A 558 -23.28 10.59 -17.80
CA GLY A 558 -23.06 9.31 -17.12
C GLY A 558 -24.06 8.23 -17.50
N GLY A 559 -25.34 8.57 -17.69
CA GLY A 559 -26.37 7.64 -18.16
C GLY A 559 -26.12 7.08 -19.56
N GLU A 560 -25.40 7.81 -20.41
CA GLU A 560 -25.15 7.40 -21.80
C GLU A 560 -23.86 6.57 -21.94
N VAL A 561 -22.84 6.87 -21.14
CA VAL A 561 -21.50 6.25 -21.35
C VAL A 561 -20.96 5.48 -20.17
N ALA A 562 -21.33 5.81 -18.92
CA ALA A 562 -20.87 5.09 -17.73
C ALA A 562 -21.87 3.97 -17.32
N ALA A 563 -23.18 4.21 -17.45
CA ALA A 563 -24.20 3.20 -17.14
C ALA A 563 -24.09 1.92 -17.98
N PRO A 564 -23.83 1.97 -19.32
CA PRO A 564 -23.59 0.77 -20.11
C PRO A 564 -22.40 -0.07 -19.63
N ILE A 565 -21.31 0.56 -19.17
CA ILE A 565 -20.15 -0.14 -18.62
C ILE A 565 -20.56 -0.88 -17.34
N ALA A 566 -21.28 -0.22 -16.45
CA ALA A 566 -21.77 -0.86 -15.23
C ALA A 566 -22.70 -2.03 -15.54
N ALA A 567 -23.59 -1.89 -16.54
CA ALA A 567 -24.48 -2.96 -17.00
C ALA A 567 -23.70 -4.18 -17.50
N GLU A 568 -22.66 -3.97 -18.33
CA GLU A 568 -21.80 -5.05 -18.84
C GLU A 568 -21.12 -5.81 -17.70
N VAL A 569 -20.50 -5.08 -16.76
CA VAL A 569 -19.80 -5.67 -15.61
C VAL A 569 -20.76 -6.39 -14.67
N LEU A 570 -21.91 -5.78 -14.31
CA LEU A 570 -22.93 -6.43 -13.46
C LEU A 570 -23.51 -7.67 -14.13
N SER A 571 -23.77 -7.62 -15.45
CA SER A 571 -24.28 -8.75 -16.21
C SER A 571 -23.33 -9.94 -16.17
N ALA A 572 -22.02 -9.72 -16.33
CA ALA A 572 -20.99 -10.77 -16.25
C ALA A 572 -20.96 -11.44 -14.87
N GLY A 573 -21.05 -10.65 -13.79
CA GLY A 573 -20.93 -11.20 -12.44
C GLY A 573 -22.21 -11.76 -11.82
N ILE A 574 -23.38 -11.54 -12.43
CA ILE A 574 -24.68 -12.00 -11.94
C ILE A 574 -25.19 -13.21 -12.73
N GLY A 575 -24.67 -13.40 -13.93
CA GLY A 575 -25.02 -14.48 -14.86
C GLY A 575 -24.78 -15.90 -14.36
#